data_823453e287c19cd402a0337e8b939427
#
_entry.id   823453e287c19cd402a0337e8b939427
#
_cell.length_a   1.000
_cell.length_b   1.000
_cell.length_c   1.000
_cell.angle_alpha   90.00
_cell.angle_beta   90.00
_cell.angle_gamma   90.00
#
_symmetry.space_group_name_H-M   'P 1'
#
loop_
_entity.id
_entity.type
_entity.pdbx_description
1 polymer ?
#
loop_
_entity_poly.entity_id
_entity_poly.type
_entity_poly.pdbx_seq_one_letter_code
_entity_poly.pdbx_strand_id
1 'polypeptide(L)'
;MKHRFILTPTEEDIKEIGEAFCLRDAVVALDASDVQEVLENAENAIVLYGKASGANRCADAIEDAVLHCCAVAQDYDLFTADNLLLQIDCPKSAPMLMREFEAIETFTEMFHQNITSKFGFAEKENITDMRVMLLAANLKKKK
;
A
#
# COMPACT_ATOMS: atom_id res chain seq x y z
N MET A 1 -9.97 6.22 -6.25
CA MET A 1 -8.63 6.81 -6.31
C MET A 1 -7.78 6.09 -7.34
N LYS A 2 -6.88 6.79 -8.00
CA LYS A 2 -6.11 6.23 -9.12
C LYS A 2 -4.70 5.85 -8.69
N HIS A 3 -4.10 4.90 -9.41
CA HIS A 3 -2.67 4.66 -9.30
C HIS A 3 -1.93 5.93 -9.68
N ARG A 4 -0.93 6.32 -8.88
CA ARG A 4 -0.18 7.56 -9.10
C ARG A 4 1.29 7.36 -8.82
N PHE A 5 2.12 8.02 -9.64
CA PHE A 5 3.53 8.22 -9.30
C PHE A 5 3.76 9.72 -9.19
N ILE A 6 4.37 10.14 -8.08
CA ILE A 6 4.52 11.56 -7.74
C ILE A 6 6.00 11.87 -7.55
N LEU A 7 6.49 12.87 -8.28
CA LEU A 7 7.85 13.41 -8.04
C LEU A 7 7.72 14.56 -7.04
N THR A 8 8.52 14.54 -6.00
CA THR A 8 8.55 15.56 -4.96
C THR A 8 7.15 15.86 -4.40
N PRO A 9 6.59 14.97 -3.58
CA PRO A 9 5.23 15.15 -3.05
C PRO A 9 5.04 16.52 -2.39
N THR A 10 3.92 17.18 -2.68
CA THR A 10 3.54 18.47 -2.11
C THR A 10 2.72 18.28 -0.85
N GLU A 11 2.51 19.38 -0.09
CA GLU A 11 1.63 19.35 1.08
C GLU A 11 0.21 18.89 0.72
N GLU A 12 -0.27 19.29 -0.47
CA GLU A 12 -1.58 18.87 -0.96
C GLU A 12 -1.62 17.37 -1.24
N ASP A 13 -0.58 16.82 -1.85
CA ASP A 13 -0.45 15.38 -2.07
C ASP A 13 -0.49 14.62 -0.74
N ILE A 14 0.27 15.09 0.24
CA ILE A 14 0.33 14.47 1.57
C ILE A 14 -1.05 14.45 2.22
N LYS A 15 -1.78 15.57 2.14
CA LYS A 15 -3.12 15.67 2.71
C LYS A 15 -4.09 14.72 2.02
N GLU A 16 -4.10 14.71 0.69
CA GLU A 16 -5.00 13.88 -0.11
C GLU A 16 -4.76 12.38 0.14
N ILE A 17 -3.50 11.97 0.13
CA ILE A 17 -3.13 10.58 0.38
C ILE A 17 -3.40 10.21 1.84
N GLY A 18 -3.12 11.13 2.77
CA GLY A 18 -3.40 10.93 4.19
C GLY A 18 -4.87 10.68 4.47
N GLU A 19 -5.75 11.41 3.81
CA GLU A 19 -7.20 11.21 3.93
C GLU A 19 -7.63 9.84 3.39
N ALA A 20 -7.00 9.37 2.33
CA ALA A 20 -7.32 8.06 1.75
C ALA A 20 -6.91 6.90 2.66
N PHE A 21 -5.82 7.05 3.43
CA PHE A 21 -5.37 6.04 4.38
C PHE A 21 -6.05 6.14 5.75
N CYS A 22 -6.75 7.23 6.02
CA CYS A 22 -7.41 7.46 7.30
C CYS A 22 -8.75 6.73 7.36
N LEU A 23 -8.78 5.57 8.03
CA LEU A 23 -9.98 4.74 8.13
C LEU A 23 -10.55 4.78 9.54
N ARG A 24 -11.86 5.04 9.65
CA ARG A 24 -12.53 5.19 10.94
C ARG A 24 -12.73 3.87 11.68
N ASP A 25 -12.94 2.77 10.97
CA ASP A 25 -13.29 1.47 11.53
C ASP A 25 -12.18 0.45 11.37
N ALA A 26 -10.93 0.90 11.39
CA ALA A 26 -9.80 0.02 11.21
C ALA A 26 -9.55 -0.84 12.45
N VAL A 27 -9.27 -2.12 12.24
CA VAL A 27 -8.83 -3.04 13.31
C VAL A 27 -7.40 -2.70 13.70
N VAL A 28 -6.54 -2.46 12.71
CA VAL A 28 -5.20 -1.91 12.89
C VAL A 28 -5.12 -0.66 12.02
N ALA A 29 -5.02 0.50 12.65
CA ALA A 29 -5.15 1.77 11.94
C ALA A 29 -3.81 2.34 11.48
N LEU A 30 -3.80 2.79 10.22
CA LEU A 30 -2.83 3.76 9.74
C LEU A 30 -3.51 5.13 9.80
N ASP A 31 -2.77 6.18 10.09
CA ASP A 31 -3.33 7.53 10.17
C ASP A 31 -2.56 8.52 9.29
N ALA A 32 -3.05 9.76 9.26
CA ALA A 32 -2.44 10.80 8.44
C ALA A 32 -0.99 11.07 8.83
N SER A 33 -0.61 10.87 10.09
CA SER A 33 0.79 11.08 10.52
C SER A 33 1.72 10.03 9.94
N ASP A 34 1.26 8.79 9.75
CA ASP A 34 2.05 7.76 9.09
C ASP A 34 2.35 8.13 7.64
N VAL A 35 1.34 8.66 6.93
CA VAL A 35 1.51 9.12 5.55
C VAL A 35 2.46 10.31 5.50
N GLN A 36 2.32 11.24 6.42
CA GLN A 36 3.20 12.41 6.49
C GLN A 36 4.65 12.02 6.70
N GLU A 37 4.94 11.09 7.61
CA GLU A 37 6.30 10.59 7.84
C GLU A 37 6.92 10.00 6.58
N VAL A 38 6.13 9.28 5.78
CA VAL A 38 6.61 8.65 4.55
C VAL A 38 6.88 9.69 3.46
N LEU A 39 5.98 10.66 3.30
CA LEU A 39 6.00 11.58 2.17
C LEU A 39 6.79 12.86 2.43
N GLU A 40 6.93 13.27 3.69
CA GLU A 40 7.72 14.45 4.05
C GLU A 40 9.17 14.22 3.65
N ASN A 41 9.72 15.09 2.84
CA ASN A 41 11.08 15.00 2.29
C ASN A 41 11.31 13.81 1.33
N ALA A 42 10.26 13.15 0.86
CA ALA A 42 10.41 12.10 -0.14
C ALA A 42 10.76 12.69 -1.51
N GLU A 43 11.66 12.03 -2.23
CA GLU A 43 12.00 12.43 -3.60
C GLU A 43 10.91 11.99 -4.59
N ASN A 44 10.28 10.87 -4.31
CA ASN A 44 9.17 10.37 -5.10
C ASN A 44 8.31 9.43 -4.26
N ALA A 45 7.12 9.17 -4.74
CA ALA A 45 6.21 8.22 -4.11
C ALA A 45 5.28 7.60 -5.14
N ILE A 46 4.80 6.41 -4.85
CA ILE A 46 3.83 5.69 -5.69
C ILE A 46 2.66 5.23 -4.85
N VAL A 47 1.45 5.38 -5.40
CA VAL A 47 0.22 4.87 -4.80
C VAL A 47 -0.38 3.84 -5.75
N LEU A 48 -0.58 2.63 -5.27
CA LEU A 48 -1.10 1.53 -6.07
C LEU A 48 -2.30 0.89 -5.37
N TYR A 49 -3.20 0.33 -6.17
CA TYR A 49 -4.40 -0.35 -5.70
C TYR A 49 -4.48 -1.73 -6.31
N GLY A 50 -4.95 -2.69 -5.53
CA GLY A 50 -5.20 -4.02 -6.01
C GLY A 50 -6.41 -4.63 -5.31
N LYS A 51 -7.00 -5.64 -5.93
CA LYS A 51 -8.12 -6.38 -5.36
C LYS A 51 -8.10 -7.81 -5.84
N ALA A 52 -8.61 -8.71 -5.00
CA ALA A 52 -8.73 -10.12 -5.35
C ALA A 52 -9.71 -10.83 -4.42
N SER A 53 -10.16 -11.99 -4.86
CA SER A 53 -11.03 -12.88 -4.11
C SER A 53 -10.48 -14.30 -4.15
N GLY A 54 -10.99 -15.17 -3.31
CA GLY A 54 -10.62 -16.58 -3.31
C GLY A 54 -9.61 -16.95 -2.22
N ALA A 55 -9.06 -18.15 -2.31
CA ALA A 55 -8.22 -18.73 -1.27
C ALA A 55 -6.92 -17.96 -1.01
N ASN A 56 -6.36 -17.33 -2.06
CA ASN A 56 -5.11 -16.58 -1.99
C ASN A 56 -5.32 -15.08 -2.15
N ARG A 57 -6.47 -14.58 -1.74
CA ARG A 57 -6.89 -13.20 -1.98
C ARG A 57 -5.89 -12.14 -1.54
N CYS A 58 -5.22 -12.34 -0.40
CA CYS A 58 -4.27 -11.35 0.11
C CYS A 58 -3.05 -11.25 -0.80
N ALA A 59 -2.41 -12.37 -1.10
CA ALA A 59 -1.27 -12.41 -2.01
C ALA A 59 -1.65 -11.91 -3.41
N ASP A 60 -2.82 -12.32 -3.89
CA ASP A 60 -3.29 -11.94 -5.24
C ASP A 60 -3.64 -10.45 -5.32
N ALA A 61 -4.22 -9.88 -4.26
CA ALA A 61 -4.52 -8.44 -4.23
C ALA A 61 -3.24 -7.60 -4.21
N ILE A 62 -2.23 -8.02 -3.46
CA ILE A 62 -0.91 -7.37 -3.44
C ILE A 62 -0.28 -7.45 -4.83
N GLU A 63 -0.30 -8.62 -5.44
CA GLU A 63 0.23 -8.81 -6.80
C GLU A 63 -0.49 -7.93 -7.81
N ASP A 64 -1.82 -7.84 -7.73
CA ASP A 64 -2.61 -6.96 -8.59
C ASP A 64 -2.16 -5.51 -8.46
N ALA A 65 -1.94 -5.02 -7.23
CA ALA A 65 -1.42 -3.68 -7.00
C ALA A 65 -0.04 -3.49 -7.63
N VAL A 66 0.87 -4.43 -7.42
CA VAL A 66 2.25 -4.37 -7.91
C VAL A 66 2.30 -4.33 -9.44
N LEU A 67 1.42 -5.08 -10.11
CA LEU A 67 1.37 -5.11 -11.58
C LEU A 67 1.09 -3.72 -12.20
N HIS A 68 0.44 -2.83 -11.47
CA HIS A 68 0.17 -1.47 -11.95
C HIS A 68 1.38 -0.54 -11.86
N CYS A 69 2.45 -0.95 -11.20
CA CYS A 69 3.66 -0.12 -11.08
C CYS A 69 4.24 0.25 -12.44
N CYS A 70 4.30 -0.70 -13.37
CA CYS A 70 4.85 -0.46 -14.71
C CYS A 70 4.03 0.57 -15.49
N ALA A 71 2.72 0.66 -15.23
CA ALA A 71 1.85 1.60 -15.93
C ALA A 71 2.09 3.06 -15.53
N VAL A 72 2.46 3.30 -14.26
CA VAL A 72 2.59 4.67 -13.73
C VAL A 72 4.04 5.07 -13.43
N ALA A 73 4.96 4.12 -13.29
CA ALA A 73 6.36 4.38 -12.97
C ALA A 73 7.28 3.38 -13.67
N GLN A 74 7.19 3.31 -14.99
CA GLN A 74 7.87 2.33 -15.84
C GLN A 74 9.39 2.25 -15.58
N ASP A 75 10.03 3.39 -15.33
CA ASP A 75 11.48 3.48 -15.18
C ASP A 75 11.97 3.26 -13.75
N TYR A 76 11.07 3.00 -12.82
CA TYR A 76 11.39 2.87 -11.40
C TYR A 76 11.16 1.44 -10.90
N ASP A 77 11.96 1.04 -9.92
CA ASP A 77 11.85 -0.26 -9.27
C ASP A 77 11.17 -0.09 -7.91
N LEU A 78 9.95 -0.64 -7.79
CA LEU A 78 9.17 -0.57 -6.56
C LEU A 78 9.95 -1.09 -5.35
N PHE A 79 10.67 -2.20 -5.51
CA PHE A 79 11.34 -2.88 -4.40
C PHE A 79 12.60 -2.17 -3.89
N THR A 80 12.95 -1.03 -4.48
CA THR A 80 14.01 -0.17 -3.99
C THR A 80 13.52 0.91 -3.02
N ALA A 81 12.21 1.00 -2.80
CA ALA A 81 11.63 1.97 -1.86
C ALA A 81 12.20 1.79 -0.45
N ASP A 82 12.29 2.88 0.29
CA ASP A 82 12.76 2.85 1.68
C ASP A 82 11.62 2.93 2.70
N ASN A 83 10.43 3.30 2.27
CA ASN A 83 9.22 3.35 3.11
C ASN A 83 8.05 2.69 2.39
N LEU A 84 7.27 1.94 3.13
CA LEU A 84 6.09 1.22 2.63
C LEU A 84 4.95 1.32 3.63
N LEU A 85 3.79 1.76 3.17
CA LEU A 85 2.54 1.64 3.91
C LEU A 85 1.59 0.74 3.13
N LEU A 86 0.95 -0.20 3.81
CA LEU A 86 0.03 -1.13 3.20
C LEU A 86 -1.28 -1.12 3.97
N GLN A 87 -2.37 -0.76 3.31
CA GLN A 87 -3.71 -0.78 3.89
C GLN A 87 -4.53 -1.88 3.23
N ILE A 88 -5.10 -2.75 4.05
CA ILE A 88 -5.90 -3.88 3.56
C ILE A 88 -7.33 -3.72 4.05
N ASP A 89 -8.28 -3.78 3.12
CA ASP A 89 -9.70 -3.81 3.42
C ASP A 89 -10.23 -5.19 3.06
N CYS A 90 -10.81 -5.89 4.04
CA CYS A 90 -11.44 -7.17 3.81
C CYS A 90 -12.94 -7.08 4.04
N PRO A 91 -13.73 -7.95 3.39
CA PRO A 91 -15.16 -8.01 3.65
C PRO A 91 -15.42 -8.36 5.11
N LYS A 92 -16.38 -7.69 5.73
CA LYS A 92 -16.78 -8.02 7.10
C LYS A 92 -17.29 -9.45 7.22
N SER A 93 -17.91 -9.97 6.15
CA SER A 93 -18.38 -11.36 6.06
C SER A 93 -17.25 -12.39 5.92
N ALA A 94 -16.04 -11.94 5.58
CA ALA A 94 -14.87 -12.79 5.40
C ALA A 94 -13.64 -12.08 5.95
N PRO A 95 -13.52 -11.99 7.30
CA PRO A 95 -12.44 -11.21 7.93
C PRO A 95 -11.05 -11.80 7.69
N MET A 96 -10.04 -11.01 7.98
CA MET A 96 -8.63 -11.36 7.80
C MET A 96 -8.29 -12.64 8.57
N LEU A 97 -7.62 -13.57 7.90
CA LEU A 97 -7.16 -14.82 8.52
C LEU A 97 -5.69 -14.71 8.92
N MET A 98 -5.30 -15.43 9.97
CA MET A 98 -3.92 -15.41 10.45
C MET A 98 -2.90 -15.75 9.35
N ARG A 99 -3.21 -16.75 8.53
CA ARG A 99 -2.32 -17.14 7.41
C ARG A 99 -2.12 -16.05 6.36
N GLU A 100 -3.07 -15.10 6.28
CA GLU A 100 -2.98 -14.02 5.29
C GLU A 100 -1.91 -12.99 5.66
N PHE A 101 -1.56 -12.89 6.93
CA PHE A 101 -0.45 -12.04 7.36
C PHE A 101 0.90 -12.50 6.82
N GLU A 102 1.03 -13.79 6.50
CA GLU A 102 2.24 -14.32 5.88
C GLU A 102 2.48 -13.71 4.49
N ALA A 103 1.41 -13.45 3.74
CA ALA A 103 1.53 -12.79 2.43
C ALA A 103 2.08 -11.37 2.56
N ILE A 104 1.68 -10.64 3.61
CA ILE A 104 2.20 -9.30 3.88
C ILE A 104 3.68 -9.36 4.24
N GLU A 105 4.05 -10.30 5.09
CA GLU A 105 5.43 -10.50 5.51
C GLU A 105 6.33 -10.88 4.34
N THR A 106 5.89 -11.83 3.52
CA THR A 106 6.61 -12.25 2.32
C THR A 106 6.80 -11.07 1.36
N PHE A 107 5.78 -10.27 1.16
CA PHE A 107 5.86 -9.08 0.31
C PHE A 107 6.89 -8.09 0.85
N THR A 108 6.85 -7.80 2.15
CA THR A 108 7.77 -6.87 2.79
C THR A 108 9.23 -7.34 2.66
N GLU A 109 9.46 -8.64 2.75
CA GLU A 109 10.80 -9.22 2.60
C GLU A 109 11.39 -9.06 1.20
N MET A 110 10.59 -8.76 0.19
CA MET A 110 11.07 -8.51 -1.17
C MET A 110 11.79 -7.17 -1.31
N PHE A 111 11.62 -6.28 -0.34
CA PHE A 111 12.29 -4.98 -0.30
C PHE A 111 13.66 -5.15 0.37
N HIS A 112 14.51 -4.11 0.29
CA HIS A 112 15.81 -4.17 0.95
C HIS A 112 15.66 -4.17 2.49
N GLN A 113 16.72 -4.58 3.19
CA GLN A 113 16.70 -4.81 4.65
C GLN A 113 16.39 -3.58 5.49
N ASN A 114 16.64 -2.39 4.99
CA ASN A 114 16.46 -1.16 5.75
C ASN A 114 15.12 -0.47 5.51
N ILE A 115 14.17 -1.20 4.92
CA ILE A 115 12.84 -0.63 4.69
C ILE A 115 12.12 -0.40 6.01
N THR A 116 11.44 0.76 6.10
CA THR A 116 10.48 1.02 7.15
C THR A 116 9.10 0.69 6.60
N SER A 117 8.41 -0.24 7.21
CA SER A 117 7.09 -0.65 6.75
C SER A 117 6.07 -0.66 7.88
N LYS A 118 4.85 -0.28 7.53
CA LYS A 118 3.69 -0.36 8.43
C LYS A 118 2.51 -0.88 7.63
N PHE A 119 1.62 -1.60 8.30
CA PHE A 119 0.38 -2.00 7.67
C PHE A 119 -0.80 -1.75 8.59
N GLY A 120 -1.97 -1.58 7.98
CA GLY A 120 -3.23 -1.51 8.68
C GLY A 120 -4.25 -2.38 7.97
N PHE A 121 -5.33 -2.75 8.67
CA PHE A 121 -6.43 -3.43 8.01
C PHE A 121 -7.76 -3.05 8.63
N ALA A 122 -8.80 -3.12 7.81
CA ALA A 122 -10.16 -2.80 8.20
C ALA A 122 -11.12 -3.82 7.62
N GLU A 123 -12.26 -3.98 8.29
CA GLU A 123 -13.36 -4.81 7.82
C GLU A 123 -14.45 -3.89 7.28
N LYS A 124 -14.90 -4.14 6.05
CA LYS A 124 -15.89 -3.31 5.35
C LYS A 124 -17.14 -4.10 5.03
N GLU A 125 -18.31 -3.47 5.20
CA GLU A 125 -19.59 -4.14 4.97
C GLU A 125 -19.95 -4.29 3.50
N ASN A 126 -19.63 -3.32 2.67
CA ASN A 126 -20.13 -3.23 1.30
C ASN A 126 -19.14 -3.71 0.24
N ILE A 127 -18.16 -4.53 0.62
CA ILE A 127 -17.21 -5.12 -0.33
C ILE A 127 -17.28 -6.63 -0.28
N THR A 128 -16.99 -7.28 -1.40
CA THR A 128 -16.98 -8.74 -1.54
C THR A 128 -15.60 -9.30 -1.84
N ASP A 129 -14.65 -8.43 -2.16
CA ASP A 129 -13.26 -8.78 -2.44
C ASP A 129 -12.34 -8.19 -1.37
N MET A 130 -11.11 -8.68 -1.31
CA MET A 130 -10.06 -8.04 -0.51
C MET A 130 -9.42 -6.97 -1.35
N ARG A 131 -9.23 -5.79 -0.76
CA ARG A 131 -8.64 -4.62 -1.44
C ARG A 131 -7.39 -4.18 -0.72
N VAL A 132 -6.39 -3.78 -1.50
CA VAL A 132 -5.10 -3.33 -1.00
C VAL A 132 -4.82 -1.94 -1.55
N MET A 133 -4.37 -1.06 -0.67
CA MET A 133 -3.83 0.24 -1.05
C MET A 133 -2.38 0.29 -0.56
N LEU A 134 -1.46 0.59 -1.47
CA LEU A 134 -0.03 0.59 -1.22
C LEU A 134 0.54 1.97 -1.46
N LEU A 135 1.31 2.48 -0.50
CA LEU A 135 2.10 3.70 -0.65
C LEU A 135 3.56 3.34 -0.42
N ALA A 136 4.42 3.64 -1.38
CA ALA A 136 5.85 3.44 -1.24
C ALA A 136 6.58 4.71 -1.66
N ALA A 137 7.70 5.02 -1.01
CA ALA A 137 8.45 6.24 -1.24
C ALA A 137 9.92 5.97 -1.50
N ASN A 138 10.53 6.88 -2.26
CA ASN A 138 11.96 6.87 -2.58
C ASN A 138 12.39 5.66 -3.40
N LEU A 139 11.61 5.38 -4.47
CA LEU A 139 11.98 4.38 -5.46
C LEU A 139 13.19 4.85 -6.26
N LYS A 140 14.06 3.92 -6.63
CA LYS A 140 15.19 4.19 -7.51
C LYS A 140 14.87 3.75 -8.93
N LYS A 141 15.48 4.43 -9.89
CA LYS A 141 15.34 4.07 -11.30
C LYS A 141 15.95 2.70 -11.55
N LYS A 142 15.34 1.96 -12.45
CA LYS A 142 15.89 0.70 -12.96
C LYS A 142 17.22 0.97 -13.65
N LYS A 143 18.12 0.05 -13.49
CA LYS A 143 19.43 0.11 -14.14
C LYS A 143 19.37 -0.34 -15.60
#